data_b65eadc47fe6cd4f74258935a448a230
#
_entry.id   b65eadc47fe6cd4f74258935a448a230
#
_cell.length_a   1.000
_cell.length_b   1.000
_cell.length_c   1.000
_cell.angle_alpha   90.00
_cell.angle_beta   90.00
_cell.angle_gamma   90.00
#
_symmetry.space_group_name_H-M   'P 1'
#
loop_
_entity.id
_entity.type
_entity.pdbx_description
1 polymer ?
#
loop_
_entity_poly.entity_id
_entity_poly.type
_entity_poly.pdbx_seq_one_letter_code
_entity_poly.pdbx_strand_id
1 'polypeptide(L)'
;MNNLEFVNKAIDIAKNYKTLYVMGCFGAPMTESNKTRYCKNHSYNKQASRTKMIKNASADTFGFDCVCLIKGILWGWNGNKNKVYGGANYASNGVPDVSADGMIAKCSGVSTNFSNMEKGEVVWMKGHIGIYIGDGLAVECTPSWSNKVQITAVXNIGNKAGYNTRKWTKRGKLPYITYIKEVTPEKGSETKKTVDELAKEVLEGKWGNGSERKKRLTDAGYDYSAVQKKVNELAKKPTYKTHIVKKGETLSGIAKKYGTTYQKIAKDNNISNPNKISVGQKLIIK
;
A
#
# COMPACT_ATOMS: atom_id res chain seq x y z
N MET A 1 11.64 7.62 7.02
CA MET A 1 10.99 6.32 6.69
C MET A 1 11.72 5.22 7.44
N ASN A 2 10.98 4.32 8.08
CA ASN A 2 11.60 3.13 8.69
C ASN A 2 11.60 1.95 7.71
N ASN A 3 12.32 0.89 8.07
CA ASN A 3 12.49 -0.30 7.22
C ASN A 3 11.17 -1.02 6.94
N LEU A 4 10.23 -1.03 7.87
CA LEU A 4 8.93 -1.70 7.66
C LEU A 4 8.06 -0.91 6.67
N GLU A 5 8.05 0.43 6.79
CA GLU A 5 7.38 1.30 5.82
C GLU A 5 7.97 1.12 4.41
N PHE A 6 9.30 1.06 4.31
CA PHE A 6 10.03 0.86 3.05
C PHE A 6 9.64 -0.47 2.41
N VAL A 7 9.66 -1.55 3.19
CA VAL A 7 9.28 -2.90 2.75
C VAL A 7 7.82 -2.93 2.28
N ASN A 8 6.91 -2.33 3.06
CA ASN A 8 5.49 -2.31 2.72
C ASN A 8 5.23 -1.59 1.39
N LYS A 9 5.96 -0.49 1.13
CA LYS A 9 5.88 0.22 -0.17
C LYS A 9 6.38 -0.66 -1.31
N ALA A 10 7.48 -1.38 -1.12
CA ALA A 10 8.02 -2.28 -2.16
C ALA A 10 7.04 -3.41 -2.48
N ILE A 11 6.45 -4.02 -1.44
CA ILE A 11 5.44 -5.07 -1.58
C ILE A 11 4.19 -4.54 -2.31
N ASP A 12 3.73 -3.35 -1.93
CA ASP A 12 2.58 -2.70 -2.54
C ASP A 12 2.80 -2.49 -4.04
N ILE A 13 3.99 -1.99 -4.42
CA ILE A 13 4.34 -1.81 -5.85
C ILE A 13 4.29 -3.16 -6.59
N ALA A 14 4.88 -4.21 -6.00
CA ALA A 14 4.95 -5.53 -6.64
C ALA A 14 3.57 -6.16 -6.83
N LYS A 15 2.63 -5.92 -5.89
CA LYS A 15 1.33 -6.60 -5.88
C LYS A 15 0.21 -5.79 -6.53
N ASN A 16 0.22 -4.47 -6.38
CA ASN A 16 -0.95 -3.65 -6.67
C ASN A 16 -0.79 -2.68 -7.84
N TYR A 17 0.41 -2.60 -8.43
CA TYR A 17 0.66 -1.69 -9.56
C TYR A 17 1.07 -2.47 -10.81
N LYS A 18 0.65 -1.96 -11.96
CA LYS A 18 1.21 -2.41 -13.25
C LYS A 18 2.61 -1.83 -13.37
N THR A 19 3.61 -2.67 -13.52
CA THR A 19 4.99 -2.21 -13.64
C THR A 19 5.70 -2.89 -14.81
N LEU A 20 6.78 -2.26 -15.29
CA LEU A 20 7.60 -2.75 -16.39
C LEU A 20 9.07 -2.42 -16.07
N TYR A 21 9.96 -3.34 -16.40
CA TYR A 21 11.40 -3.05 -16.31
C TYR A 21 11.78 -2.03 -17.40
N VAL A 22 12.22 -0.86 -16.98
CA VAL A 22 12.65 0.24 -17.87
C VAL A 22 13.93 0.83 -17.29
N MET A 23 15.06 0.64 -17.99
CA MET A 23 16.38 1.09 -17.52
C MET A 23 16.38 2.60 -17.28
N GLY A 24 16.87 3.01 -16.11
CA GLY A 24 16.96 4.41 -15.68
C GLY A 24 15.66 5.02 -15.17
N CYS A 25 14.58 4.26 -15.13
CA CYS A 25 13.27 4.77 -14.74
C CYS A 25 13.00 4.49 -13.24
N PHE A 26 12.58 5.51 -12.52
CA PHE A 26 12.34 5.46 -11.07
C PHE A 26 10.88 5.70 -10.71
N GLY A 27 9.98 5.13 -11.53
CA GLY A 27 8.55 5.14 -11.27
C GLY A 27 7.74 6.07 -12.15
N ALA A 28 8.27 6.46 -13.32
CA ALA A 28 7.50 7.26 -14.26
C ALA A 28 6.38 6.43 -14.88
N PRO A 29 5.16 6.98 -15.01
CA PRO A 29 4.09 6.31 -15.76
C PRO A 29 4.44 6.31 -17.25
N MET A 30 4.04 5.25 -17.98
CA MET A 30 4.39 5.07 -19.40
C MET A 30 3.47 5.88 -20.31
N THR A 31 3.44 7.20 -20.08
CA THR A 31 2.84 8.18 -21.00
C THR A 31 3.67 8.24 -22.30
N GLU A 32 3.12 8.75 -23.38
CA GLU A 32 3.84 8.85 -24.65
C GLU A 32 5.13 9.66 -24.52
N SER A 33 5.11 10.73 -23.73
CA SER A 33 6.30 11.54 -23.44
C SER A 33 7.38 10.72 -22.70
N ASN A 34 7.00 9.96 -21.67
CA ASN A 34 7.94 9.13 -20.91
C ASN A 34 8.45 7.95 -21.75
N LYS A 35 7.61 7.30 -22.53
CA LYS A 35 8.05 6.26 -23.48
C LYS A 35 9.16 6.78 -24.40
N THR A 36 8.93 7.95 -25.01
CA THR A 36 9.90 8.61 -25.88
C THR A 36 11.20 8.90 -25.14
N ARG A 37 11.10 9.51 -23.95
CA ARG A 37 12.25 9.86 -23.11
C ARG A 37 13.13 8.64 -22.79
N TYR A 38 12.52 7.57 -22.26
CA TYR A 38 13.29 6.41 -21.79
C TYR A 38 13.83 5.57 -22.95
N CYS A 39 13.12 5.48 -24.07
CA CYS A 39 13.64 4.83 -25.29
C CYS A 39 14.81 5.61 -25.89
N LYS A 40 14.83 6.94 -25.76
CA LYS A 40 15.89 7.80 -26.30
C LYS A 40 17.16 7.78 -25.42
N ASN A 41 17.00 7.75 -24.10
CA ASN A 41 18.12 8.08 -23.18
C ASN A 41 18.97 6.89 -22.75
N HIS A 42 18.51 5.66 -22.91
CA HIS A 42 19.23 4.47 -22.41
C HIS A 42 19.41 3.44 -23.53
N SER A 43 20.65 3.06 -23.77
CA SER A 43 21.02 2.07 -24.83
C SER A 43 20.26 0.74 -24.65
N TYR A 44 20.10 0.28 -23.41
CA TYR A 44 19.35 -0.94 -23.11
C TYR A 44 17.90 -0.86 -23.62
N ASN A 45 17.25 0.28 -23.39
CA ASN A 45 15.87 0.50 -23.80
C ASN A 45 15.72 0.66 -25.32
N LYS A 46 16.79 0.97 -26.03
CA LYS A 46 16.81 1.11 -27.52
C LYS A 46 16.80 -0.23 -28.23
N GLN A 47 17.10 -1.32 -27.53
CA GLN A 47 17.00 -2.67 -28.12
C GLN A 47 15.57 -2.89 -28.61
N ALA A 48 15.40 -3.47 -29.82
CA ALA A 48 14.10 -3.57 -30.49
C ALA A 48 13.01 -4.20 -29.60
N SER A 49 13.36 -5.30 -28.91
CA SER A 49 12.42 -5.98 -28.00
C SER A 49 12.00 -5.07 -26.81
N ARG A 50 12.95 -4.32 -26.24
CA ARG A 50 12.70 -3.43 -25.12
C ARG A 50 11.83 -2.23 -25.55
N THR A 51 12.20 -1.61 -26.65
CA THR A 51 11.43 -0.50 -27.25
C THR A 51 9.99 -0.93 -27.51
N LYS A 52 9.78 -2.13 -28.06
CA LYS A 52 8.44 -2.67 -28.32
C LYS A 52 7.63 -2.79 -27.03
N MET A 53 8.23 -3.37 -25.98
CA MET A 53 7.55 -3.53 -24.68
C MET A 53 7.17 -2.16 -24.08
N ILE A 54 8.10 -1.20 -24.09
CA ILE A 54 7.88 0.14 -23.57
C ILE A 54 6.76 0.84 -24.34
N LYS A 55 6.80 0.80 -25.67
CA LYS A 55 5.79 1.44 -26.52
C LYS A 55 4.39 0.85 -26.32
N ASN A 56 4.32 -0.47 -26.08
CA ASN A 56 3.04 -1.17 -25.90
C ASN A 56 2.48 -1.07 -24.48
N ALA A 57 3.25 -0.58 -23.51
CA ALA A 57 2.78 -0.45 -22.14
C ALA A 57 1.62 0.55 -22.06
N SER A 58 0.62 0.26 -21.26
CA SER A 58 -0.47 1.21 -20.99
C SER A 58 0.05 2.40 -20.17
N ALA A 59 -0.61 3.55 -20.30
CA ALA A 59 -0.17 4.79 -19.64
C ALA A 59 -0.19 4.72 -18.11
N ASP A 60 -0.93 3.75 -17.55
CA ASP A 60 -0.99 3.49 -16.11
C ASP A 60 0.08 2.48 -15.62
N THR A 61 0.97 2.03 -16.52
CA THR A 61 2.11 1.20 -16.17
C THR A 61 3.26 2.08 -15.67
N PHE A 62 3.88 1.74 -14.56
CA PHE A 62 5.03 2.47 -14.01
C PHE A 62 6.32 1.76 -14.36
N GLY A 63 7.29 2.49 -14.90
CA GLY A 63 8.62 1.97 -15.23
C GLY A 63 9.55 2.02 -14.02
N PHE A 64 10.33 0.95 -13.83
CA PHE A 64 11.41 0.91 -12.84
C PHE A 64 12.56 0.09 -13.40
N ASP A 65 13.79 0.37 -12.96
CA ASP A 65 14.86 -0.62 -13.00
C ASP A 65 15.18 -1.08 -11.56
N CYS A 66 16.20 -1.93 -11.41
CA CYS A 66 16.45 -2.57 -10.12
C CYS A 66 16.77 -1.58 -9.00
N VAL A 67 17.74 -0.68 -9.22
CA VAL A 67 18.14 0.31 -8.20
C VAL A 67 17.17 1.49 -8.17
N CYS A 68 16.56 1.80 -9.31
CA CYS A 68 15.59 2.88 -9.41
C CYS A 68 14.28 2.56 -8.67
N LEU A 69 13.96 1.29 -8.43
CA LEU A 69 12.87 0.92 -7.53
C LEU A 69 13.16 1.43 -6.10
N ILE A 70 14.35 1.15 -5.61
CA ILE A 70 14.81 1.61 -4.27
C ILE A 70 14.79 3.14 -4.22
N LYS A 71 15.45 3.78 -5.19
CA LYS A 71 15.54 5.24 -5.27
C LYS A 71 14.16 5.89 -5.40
N GLY A 72 13.31 5.37 -6.26
CA GLY A 72 11.95 5.90 -6.45
C GLY A 72 11.17 5.92 -5.14
N ILE A 73 11.18 4.82 -4.40
CA ILE A 73 10.51 4.74 -3.08
C ILE A 73 11.10 5.81 -2.13
N LEU A 74 12.43 5.87 -2.03
CA LEU A 74 13.12 6.78 -1.11
C LEU A 74 12.96 8.26 -1.54
N TRP A 75 12.78 8.51 -2.84
CA TRP A 75 12.51 9.85 -3.41
C TRP A 75 11.01 10.24 -3.33
N GLY A 76 10.19 9.42 -2.65
CA GLY A 76 8.80 9.75 -2.36
C GLY A 76 7.79 9.30 -3.41
N TRP A 77 8.13 8.34 -4.27
CA TRP A 77 7.19 7.76 -5.23
C TRP A 77 5.88 7.36 -4.53
N ASN A 78 4.74 7.71 -5.13
CA ASN A 78 3.42 7.47 -4.54
C ASN A 78 2.37 6.97 -5.55
N GLY A 79 2.81 6.58 -6.74
CA GLY A 79 1.91 6.02 -7.76
C GLY A 79 1.05 7.06 -8.48
N ASN A 80 1.39 8.33 -8.40
CA ASN A 80 0.60 9.39 -9.05
C ASN A 80 0.87 9.41 -10.56
N LYS A 81 -0.05 8.82 -11.33
CA LYS A 81 0.05 8.73 -12.80
C LYS A 81 -0.01 10.09 -13.51
N ASN A 82 -0.40 11.15 -12.81
CA ASN A 82 -0.45 12.50 -13.36
C ASN A 82 0.86 13.29 -13.13
N LYS A 83 1.83 12.68 -12.45
CA LYS A 83 3.16 13.27 -12.23
C LYS A 83 4.20 12.56 -13.09
N VAL A 84 5.13 13.32 -13.65
CA VAL A 84 6.14 12.84 -14.62
C VAL A 84 6.90 11.63 -14.11
N TYR A 85 7.19 11.58 -12.82
CA TYR A 85 7.96 10.50 -12.17
C TYR A 85 7.14 9.75 -11.11
N GLY A 86 5.81 9.69 -11.28
CA GLY A 86 4.95 8.96 -10.35
C GLY A 86 4.91 9.54 -8.93
N GLY A 87 5.26 10.82 -8.79
CA GLY A 87 5.35 11.50 -7.50
C GLY A 87 6.74 11.54 -6.88
N ALA A 88 7.70 10.79 -7.42
CA ALA A 88 9.09 10.82 -6.95
C ALA A 88 9.75 12.18 -7.27
N ASN A 89 10.55 12.66 -6.34
CA ASN A 89 11.33 13.89 -6.50
C ASN A 89 12.82 13.53 -6.58
N TYR A 90 13.37 13.58 -7.79
CA TYR A 90 14.74 13.13 -8.13
C TYR A 90 15.78 13.64 -7.14
N ALA A 91 16.62 12.73 -6.64
CA ALA A 91 17.75 12.98 -5.75
C ALA A 91 17.38 13.68 -4.43
N SER A 92 16.11 13.56 -4.01
CA SER A 92 15.62 14.14 -2.75
C SER A 92 15.94 13.24 -1.53
N ASN A 93 15.63 13.76 -0.34
CA ASN A 93 15.72 13.03 0.94
C ASN A 93 17.15 12.53 1.26
N GLY A 94 18.17 13.18 0.73
CA GLY A 94 19.55 12.78 0.96
C GLY A 94 19.99 11.51 0.25
N VAL A 95 19.18 11.01 -0.69
CA VAL A 95 19.45 9.75 -1.41
C VAL A 95 20.05 10.08 -2.78
N PRO A 96 21.34 9.79 -3.00
CA PRO A 96 21.98 10.13 -4.28
C PRO A 96 21.55 9.20 -5.41
N ASP A 97 21.70 9.69 -6.64
CA ASP A 97 21.47 8.87 -7.83
C ASP A 97 22.72 8.02 -8.10
N VAL A 98 22.67 6.78 -7.66
CA VAL A 98 23.77 5.80 -7.80
C VAL A 98 23.27 4.52 -8.48
N SER A 99 24.23 3.76 -9.02
CA SER A 99 23.97 2.42 -9.59
C SER A 99 23.71 1.40 -8.48
N ALA A 100 23.31 0.18 -8.86
CA ALA A 100 23.18 -0.95 -7.93
C ALA A 100 24.49 -1.19 -7.15
N ASP A 101 25.62 -1.13 -7.84
CA ASP A 101 26.95 -1.32 -7.24
C ASP A 101 27.29 -0.15 -6.33
N GLY A 102 26.91 1.07 -6.71
CA GLY A 102 27.06 2.27 -5.86
C GLY A 102 26.17 2.22 -4.62
N MET A 103 24.98 1.65 -4.74
CA MET A 103 24.05 1.57 -3.61
C MET A 103 24.57 0.60 -2.52
N ILE A 104 25.01 -0.59 -2.90
CA ILE A 104 25.57 -1.55 -1.92
C ILE A 104 26.87 -1.00 -1.28
N ALA A 105 27.65 -0.24 -2.02
CA ALA A 105 28.87 0.39 -1.49
C ALA A 105 28.58 1.43 -0.40
N LYS A 106 27.37 1.98 -0.34
CA LYS A 106 26.96 2.94 0.70
C LYS A 106 26.34 2.27 1.91
N CYS A 107 26.04 0.98 1.83
CA CYS A 107 25.38 0.24 2.91
C CYS A 107 26.32 -0.05 4.07
N SER A 108 25.76 -0.12 5.26
CA SER A 108 26.45 -0.61 6.47
C SER A 108 26.16 -2.11 6.66
N GLY A 109 26.97 -2.79 7.48
CA GLY A 109 26.79 -4.19 7.80
C GLY A 109 26.78 -5.12 6.58
N VAL A 110 27.52 -4.77 5.53
CA VAL A 110 27.58 -5.56 4.30
C VAL A 110 28.16 -6.93 4.63
N SER A 111 27.47 -7.98 4.15
CA SER A 111 27.84 -9.36 4.49
C SER A 111 27.48 -10.32 3.34
N THR A 112 28.17 -11.44 3.28
CA THR A 112 27.85 -12.60 2.44
C THR A 112 27.02 -13.64 3.21
N ASN A 113 26.80 -13.43 4.50
CA ASN A 113 25.97 -14.29 5.34
C ASN A 113 24.52 -13.76 5.34
N PHE A 114 23.57 -14.59 4.89
CA PHE A 114 22.17 -14.23 4.72
C PHE A 114 21.27 -14.74 5.87
N SER A 115 21.83 -15.36 6.91
CA SER A 115 21.03 -16.03 7.94
C SER A 115 20.19 -15.07 8.80
N ASN A 116 20.69 -13.89 9.10
CA ASN A 116 20.05 -12.94 10.03
C ASN A 116 19.77 -11.59 9.38
N MET A 117 19.18 -11.62 8.20
CA MET A 117 18.79 -10.37 7.52
C MET A 117 17.59 -9.72 8.20
N GLU A 118 17.63 -8.40 8.28
CA GLU A 118 16.48 -7.59 8.71
C GLU A 118 15.69 -7.13 7.49
N LYS A 119 14.38 -7.06 7.62
CA LYS A 119 13.51 -6.49 6.59
C LYS A 119 13.99 -5.09 6.22
N GLY A 120 14.07 -4.82 4.92
CA GLY A 120 14.56 -3.54 4.40
C GLY A 120 16.04 -3.53 4.04
N GLU A 121 16.80 -4.58 4.41
CA GLU A 121 18.16 -4.72 3.88
C GLU A 121 18.08 -4.92 2.37
N VAL A 122 19.07 -4.42 1.65
CA VAL A 122 19.19 -4.73 0.22
C VAL A 122 19.93 -6.04 0.03
N VAL A 123 19.56 -6.77 -1.01
CA VAL A 123 20.25 -7.96 -1.50
C VAL A 123 20.84 -7.59 -2.87
N TRP A 124 22.10 -7.97 -3.11
CA TRP A 124 22.87 -7.45 -4.23
C TRP A 124 23.67 -8.57 -4.92
N MET A 125 23.78 -8.46 -6.22
CA MET A 125 24.78 -9.12 -7.06
C MET A 125 25.29 -8.09 -8.07
N LYS A 126 26.43 -8.33 -8.68
CA LYS A 126 27.05 -7.35 -9.59
C LYS A 126 26.01 -6.83 -10.61
N GLY A 127 25.79 -5.53 -10.59
CA GLY A 127 24.87 -4.85 -11.52
C GLY A 127 23.39 -5.01 -11.20
N HIS A 128 23.03 -5.65 -10.07
CA HIS A 128 21.62 -5.87 -9.75
C HIS A 128 21.37 -5.81 -8.22
N ILE A 129 20.19 -5.37 -7.83
CA ILE A 129 19.84 -5.15 -6.42
C ILE A 129 18.34 -5.37 -6.20
N GLY A 130 17.98 -5.86 -5.01
CA GLY A 130 16.60 -6.02 -4.57
C GLY A 130 16.46 -5.63 -3.10
N ILE A 131 15.25 -5.73 -2.57
CA ILE A 131 14.88 -5.35 -1.20
C ILE A 131 14.43 -6.62 -0.46
N TYR A 132 15.12 -7.02 0.60
CA TYR A 132 14.69 -8.14 1.42
C TYR A 132 13.42 -7.76 2.20
N ILE A 133 12.40 -8.60 2.10
CA ILE A 133 11.08 -8.32 2.71
C ILE A 133 10.72 -9.28 3.84
N GLY A 134 11.65 -10.16 4.22
CA GLY A 134 11.40 -11.16 5.25
C GLY A 134 11.05 -12.52 4.66
N ASP A 135 11.03 -13.52 5.50
CA ASP A 135 10.60 -14.90 5.16
C ASP A 135 11.32 -15.53 3.96
N GLY A 136 12.56 -15.12 3.72
CA GLY A 136 13.35 -15.64 2.59
C GLY A 136 12.94 -15.06 1.24
N LEU A 137 12.23 -13.92 1.22
CA LEU A 137 11.73 -13.28 0.00
C LEU A 137 12.34 -11.89 -0.20
N ALA A 138 12.45 -11.47 -1.45
CA ALA A 138 12.87 -10.13 -1.84
C ALA A 138 11.96 -9.57 -2.92
N VAL A 139 11.80 -8.25 -2.94
CA VAL A 139 11.21 -7.52 -4.07
C VAL A 139 12.35 -7.01 -4.95
N GLU A 140 12.25 -7.26 -6.24
CA GLU A 140 13.22 -6.77 -7.22
C GLU A 140 12.51 -6.31 -8.49
N CYS A 141 13.09 -5.37 -9.22
CA CYS A 141 12.66 -5.05 -10.58
C CYS A 141 13.68 -5.63 -11.55
N THR A 142 13.26 -6.55 -12.40
CA THR A 142 14.17 -7.28 -13.26
C THR A 142 13.51 -7.60 -14.61
N PRO A 143 14.28 -7.61 -15.72
CA PRO A 143 13.74 -8.07 -16.99
C PRO A 143 13.54 -9.59 -17.06
N SER A 144 14.07 -10.34 -16.09
CA SER A 144 13.89 -11.79 -15.98
C SER A 144 12.46 -12.13 -15.59
N TRP A 145 12.02 -13.30 -16.00
CA TRP A 145 10.70 -13.86 -15.66
C TRP A 145 9.55 -12.95 -16.10
N SER A 146 8.97 -12.18 -15.16
CA SER A 146 7.79 -11.36 -15.45
C SER A 146 8.13 -9.96 -15.98
N ASN A 147 9.40 -9.59 -16.08
CA ASN A 147 9.87 -8.33 -16.67
C ASN A 147 9.25 -7.08 -15.99
N LYS A 148 9.21 -7.12 -14.64
CA LYS A 148 8.54 -6.09 -13.84
C LYS A 148 9.06 -6.08 -12.41
N VAL A 149 8.46 -5.28 -11.55
CA VAL A 149 8.64 -5.38 -10.10
C VAL A 149 7.93 -6.66 -9.64
N GLN A 150 8.67 -7.54 -8.97
CA GLN A 150 8.17 -8.86 -8.60
C GLN A 150 8.81 -9.36 -7.31
N ILE A 151 8.17 -10.35 -6.69
CA ILE A 151 8.69 -10.99 -5.49
C ILE A 151 9.41 -12.26 -5.92
N THR A 152 10.62 -12.46 -5.39
CA THR A 152 11.45 -13.66 -5.67
C THR A 152 11.94 -14.25 -4.36
N ALA A 153 12.29 -15.56 -4.39
CA ALA A 153 12.93 -16.24 -3.27
C ALA A 153 14.45 -15.91 -3.26
N VAL A 154 14.99 -15.76 -2.06
CA VAL A 154 16.43 -15.56 -1.84
C VAL A 154 17.11 -16.91 -1.66
N UNK A 155 17.67 -17.34 -2.59
CA UNK A 155 18.23 -18.45 -2.67
C UNK A 155 19.05 -18.75 -1.69
N ASN A 156 19.84 -17.91 -1.23
CA ASN A 156 20.79 -18.00 -0.10
C ASN A 156 20.13 -18.50 1.20
N ILE A 157 18.84 -18.31 1.35
CA ILE A 157 18.04 -18.78 2.51
C ILE A 157 17.31 -20.09 2.14
N GLY A 158 16.87 -20.21 0.92
CA GLY A 158 16.17 -21.39 0.41
C GLY A 158 15.14 -21.06 -0.65
N ASN A 159 14.65 -22.08 -1.29
CA ASN A 159 13.57 -21.96 -2.28
C ASN A 159 12.23 -21.75 -1.58
N LYS A 160 11.33 -21.06 -2.26
CA LYS A 160 9.95 -20.84 -1.79
C LYS A 160 8.99 -21.24 -2.91
N ALA A 161 8.07 -22.13 -2.63
CA ALA A 161 7.08 -22.58 -3.61
C ALA A 161 6.30 -21.38 -4.15
N GLY A 162 6.12 -21.35 -5.45
CA GLY A 162 5.39 -20.27 -6.14
C GLY A 162 6.22 -19.03 -6.48
N TYR A 163 7.51 -19.02 -6.15
CA TYR A 163 8.39 -17.88 -6.45
C TYR A 163 9.59 -18.32 -7.31
N ASN A 164 9.95 -17.51 -8.28
CA ASN A 164 11.24 -17.62 -8.95
C ASN A 164 12.35 -17.36 -7.93
N THR A 165 13.50 -17.97 -8.12
CA THR A 165 14.58 -17.97 -7.14
C THR A 165 15.80 -17.24 -7.68
N ARG A 166 16.36 -16.33 -6.87
CA ARG A 166 17.62 -15.64 -7.19
C ARG A 166 18.64 -15.89 -6.10
N LYS A 167 19.89 -16.19 -6.51
CA LYS A 167 21.05 -16.26 -5.61
C LYS A 167 21.74 -14.91 -5.62
N TRP A 168 21.93 -14.35 -4.44
CA TRP A 168 22.54 -13.03 -4.25
C TRP A 168 23.98 -13.20 -3.77
N THR A 169 24.80 -12.16 -3.90
CA THR A 169 26.23 -12.19 -3.53
C THR A 169 26.46 -11.53 -2.17
N LYS A 170 25.77 -10.44 -1.89
CA LYS A 170 25.89 -9.65 -0.65
C LYS A 170 24.52 -9.13 -0.22
N ARG A 171 24.46 -8.73 1.05
CA ARG A 171 23.33 -7.99 1.60
C ARG A 171 23.87 -6.82 2.42
N GLY A 172 23.05 -5.80 2.71
CA GLY A 172 23.49 -4.67 3.52
C GLY A 172 22.35 -3.73 3.90
N LYS A 173 22.60 -2.90 4.91
CA LYS A 173 21.61 -1.94 5.44
C LYS A 173 21.77 -0.59 4.75
N LEU A 174 20.67 -0.09 4.19
CA LEU A 174 20.61 1.25 3.57
C LEU A 174 20.81 2.33 4.63
N PRO A 175 21.64 3.35 4.37
CA PRO A 175 21.82 4.45 5.32
C PRO A 175 20.67 5.46 5.32
N TYR A 176 19.67 5.30 4.47
CA TYR A 176 18.59 6.27 4.21
C TYR A 176 17.29 5.93 4.93
N ILE A 177 17.25 4.82 5.68
CA ILE A 177 16.08 4.38 6.44
C ILE A 177 16.51 4.03 7.86
N THR A 178 15.57 4.12 8.79
CA THR A 178 15.81 3.72 10.19
C THR A 178 15.39 2.27 10.36
N TYR A 179 16.27 1.43 10.86
CA TYR A 179 15.95 0.03 11.15
C TYR A 179 15.34 -0.06 12.54
N ILE A 180 14.05 -0.37 12.58
CA ILE A 180 13.34 -0.67 13.82
C ILE A 180 13.12 -2.18 13.87
N LYS A 181 13.20 -2.76 15.05
CA LYS A 181 12.84 -4.16 15.24
C LYS A 181 11.34 -4.29 15.06
N GLU A 182 10.93 -5.23 14.20
CA GLU A 182 9.55 -5.66 14.21
C GLU A 182 9.25 -6.13 15.64
N VAL A 183 8.29 -5.51 16.30
CA VAL A 183 7.81 -6.05 17.56
C VAL A 183 7.04 -7.30 17.18
N THR A 184 7.77 -8.41 17.04
CA THR A 184 7.12 -9.72 17.03
C THR A 184 6.52 -9.86 18.42
N PRO A 185 5.22 -10.04 18.55
CA PRO A 185 4.69 -10.47 19.84
C PRO A 185 5.44 -11.74 20.19
N GLU A 186 6.10 -11.75 21.33
CA GLU A 186 6.61 -13.00 21.88
C GLU A 186 5.44 -13.99 21.87
N LYS A 187 5.72 -15.23 21.45
CA LYS A 187 4.76 -16.30 21.52
C LYS A 187 4.30 -16.39 22.99
N GLY A 188 3.17 -15.76 23.32
CA GLY A 188 2.66 -15.63 24.69
C GLY A 188 2.18 -14.25 25.10
N SER A 189 2.36 -13.21 24.25
CA SER A 189 1.79 -11.88 24.48
C SER A 189 1.21 -11.35 23.17
N GLU A 190 0.12 -11.97 22.71
CA GLU A 190 -0.78 -11.27 21.81
C GLU A 190 -1.33 -10.07 22.59
N THR A 191 -1.03 -8.86 22.14
CA THR A 191 -1.92 -7.75 22.47
C THR A 191 -3.28 -8.17 21.93
N LYS A 192 -4.12 -8.66 22.82
CA LYS A 192 -5.46 -9.09 22.46
C LYS A 192 -6.12 -7.93 21.72
N LYS A 193 -6.59 -8.21 20.50
CA LYS A 193 -7.37 -7.24 19.72
C LYS A 193 -8.48 -6.69 20.60
N THR A 194 -8.74 -5.43 20.46
CA THR A 194 -9.85 -4.79 21.17
C THR A 194 -11.18 -5.34 20.65
N VAL A 195 -12.21 -5.24 21.47
CA VAL A 195 -13.58 -5.64 21.11
C VAL A 195 -14.03 -4.91 19.82
N ASP A 196 -13.61 -3.65 19.64
CA ASP A 196 -13.96 -2.85 18.46
C ASP A 196 -13.29 -3.39 17.18
N GLU A 197 -12.02 -3.76 17.24
CA GLU A 197 -11.28 -4.37 16.11
C GLU A 197 -11.89 -5.72 15.72
N LEU A 198 -12.18 -6.55 16.73
CA LEU A 198 -12.80 -7.87 16.50
C LEU A 198 -14.20 -7.73 15.89
N ALA A 199 -15.00 -6.77 16.36
CA ALA A 199 -16.34 -6.54 15.82
C ALA A 199 -16.30 -6.11 14.35
N LYS A 200 -15.33 -5.29 13.95
CA LYS A 200 -15.11 -4.93 12.53
C LYS A 200 -14.74 -6.15 11.71
N GLU A 201 -13.80 -6.96 12.19
CA GLU A 201 -13.38 -8.20 11.51
C GLU A 201 -14.53 -9.21 11.36
N VAL A 202 -15.42 -9.28 12.37
CA VAL A 202 -16.62 -10.11 12.29
C VAL A 202 -17.54 -9.61 11.16
N LEU A 203 -17.75 -8.31 11.06
CA LEU A 203 -18.56 -7.71 9.99
C LEU A 203 -17.94 -7.92 8.60
N GLU A 204 -16.61 -8.01 8.53
CA GLU A 204 -15.86 -8.35 7.31
C GLU A 204 -15.87 -9.86 6.99
N GLY A 205 -16.48 -10.68 7.85
CA GLY A 205 -16.61 -12.14 7.64
C GLY A 205 -15.40 -12.97 8.06
N LYS A 206 -14.40 -12.37 8.69
CA LYS A 206 -13.12 -13.05 9.03
C LYS A 206 -13.26 -14.14 10.10
N TRP A 207 -14.32 -14.10 10.88
CA TRP A 207 -14.53 -14.98 12.03
C TRP A 207 -15.63 -16.05 11.80
N GLY A 208 -16.15 -16.18 10.59
CA GLY A 208 -17.23 -17.13 10.28
C GLY A 208 -18.58 -16.69 10.85
N ASN A 209 -19.53 -17.63 10.97
CA ASN A 209 -20.91 -17.33 11.38
C ASN A 209 -21.37 -18.27 12.50
N GLY A 210 -22.31 -17.82 13.31
CA GLY A 210 -23.02 -18.64 14.29
C GLY A 210 -22.08 -19.34 15.29
N SER A 211 -22.23 -20.64 15.42
CA SER A 211 -21.44 -21.47 16.35
C SER A 211 -19.94 -21.49 15.99
N GLU A 212 -19.62 -21.44 14.71
CA GLU A 212 -18.23 -21.36 14.24
C GLU A 212 -17.55 -20.09 14.74
N ARG A 213 -18.21 -18.94 14.60
CA ARG A 213 -17.72 -17.66 15.12
C ARG A 213 -17.47 -17.74 16.63
N LYS A 214 -18.46 -18.28 17.35
CA LYS A 214 -18.35 -18.43 18.81
C LYS A 214 -17.13 -19.26 19.17
N LYS A 215 -16.99 -20.43 18.54
CA LYS A 215 -15.85 -21.33 18.77
C LYS A 215 -14.51 -20.63 18.48
N ARG A 216 -14.36 -20.01 17.30
CA ARG A 216 -13.10 -19.38 16.87
C ARG A 216 -12.68 -18.24 17.80
N LEU A 217 -13.63 -17.37 18.19
CA LEU A 217 -13.33 -16.27 19.13
C LEU A 217 -12.95 -16.80 20.51
N THR A 218 -13.68 -17.81 21.01
CA THR A 218 -13.41 -18.41 22.33
C THR A 218 -12.05 -19.14 22.32
N ASP A 219 -11.76 -19.93 21.29
CA ASP A 219 -10.48 -20.66 21.16
C ASP A 219 -9.30 -19.68 21.07
N ALA A 220 -9.52 -18.50 20.50
CA ALA A 220 -8.53 -17.42 20.44
C ALA A 220 -8.44 -16.60 21.74
N GLY A 221 -9.21 -16.99 22.78
CA GLY A 221 -9.15 -16.35 24.11
C GLY A 221 -9.92 -15.02 24.22
N TYR A 222 -10.86 -14.76 23.30
CA TYR A 222 -11.67 -13.55 23.31
C TYR A 222 -13.06 -13.80 23.94
N ASP A 223 -13.62 -12.74 24.54
CA ASP A 223 -14.99 -12.77 25.04
C ASP A 223 -15.98 -12.64 23.88
N TYR A 224 -16.51 -13.76 23.42
CA TYR A 224 -17.50 -13.80 22.34
C TYR A 224 -18.69 -12.87 22.62
N SER A 225 -19.19 -12.84 23.87
CA SER A 225 -20.39 -12.05 24.22
C SER A 225 -20.14 -10.55 24.04
N ALA A 226 -18.97 -10.07 24.48
CA ALA A 226 -18.58 -8.66 24.32
C ALA A 226 -18.42 -8.31 22.82
N VAL A 227 -17.76 -9.18 22.05
CA VAL A 227 -17.56 -8.97 20.60
C VAL A 227 -18.92 -8.97 19.88
N GLN A 228 -19.79 -9.93 20.16
CA GLN A 228 -21.11 -10.04 19.50
C GLN A 228 -21.99 -8.83 19.84
N LYS A 229 -21.95 -8.36 21.08
CA LYS A 229 -22.66 -7.13 21.48
C LYS A 229 -22.22 -5.95 20.62
N LYS A 230 -20.91 -5.78 20.46
CA LYS A 230 -20.34 -4.69 19.64
C LYS A 230 -20.69 -4.84 18.16
N VAL A 231 -20.66 -6.07 17.64
CA VAL A 231 -21.12 -6.38 16.27
C VAL A 231 -22.58 -5.93 16.09
N ASN A 232 -23.44 -6.27 17.04
CA ASN A 232 -24.84 -5.89 16.98
C ASN A 232 -25.06 -4.37 17.04
N GLU A 233 -24.22 -3.66 17.81
CA GLU A 233 -24.24 -2.19 17.85
C GLU A 233 -23.82 -1.58 16.49
N LEU A 234 -22.74 -2.09 15.92
CA LEU A 234 -22.22 -1.61 14.62
C LEU A 234 -23.15 -1.99 13.46
N ALA A 235 -23.80 -3.14 13.54
CA ALA A 235 -24.75 -3.62 12.53
C ALA A 235 -26.09 -2.89 12.57
N LYS A 236 -26.41 -2.21 13.67
CA LYS A 236 -27.59 -1.34 13.73
C LYS A 236 -27.35 -0.18 12.79
N LYS A 237 -27.90 -0.26 11.56
CA LYS A 237 -27.98 0.89 10.67
C LYS A 237 -28.63 2.03 11.45
N PRO A 238 -28.04 3.21 11.46
CA PRO A 238 -28.71 4.35 12.08
C PRO A 238 -30.10 4.47 11.45
N THR A 239 -31.14 4.43 12.27
CA THR A 239 -32.52 4.58 11.82
C THR A 239 -32.76 6.07 11.51
N TYR A 240 -32.30 6.49 10.36
CA TYR A 240 -32.65 7.81 9.89
C TYR A 240 -33.44 7.71 8.58
N LYS A 241 -34.44 8.57 8.44
CA LYS A 241 -35.16 8.75 7.19
C LYS A 241 -34.46 9.84 6.40
N THR A 242 -34.62 9.85 5.09
CA THR A 242 -34.16 10.98 4.26
C THR A 242 -35.37 11.71 3.69
N HIS A 243 -35.25 13.03 3.55
CA HIS A 243 -36.25 13.89 2.93
C HIS A 243 -35.57 14.77 1.89
N ILE A 244 -36.16 14.84 0.69
CA ILE A 244 -35.71 15.77 -0.35
C ILE A 244 -36.64 16.96 -0.33
N VAL A 245 -36.08 18.14 -0.07
CA VAL A 245 -36.83 19.40 0.06
C VAL A 245 -37.56 19.71 -1.25
N LYS A 246 -38.87 19.94 -1.15
CA LYS A 246 -39.72 20.32 -2.28
C LYS A 246 -39.97 21.81 -2.26
N LYS A 247 -40.43 22.36 -3.39
CA LYS A 247 -40.78 23.77 -3.52
C LYS A 247 -41.83 24.17 -2.46
N GLY A 248 -41.54 25.21 -1.69
CA GLY A 248 -42.43 25.73 -0.66
C GLY A 248 -42.31 25.10 0.72
N GLU A 249 -41.48 24.05 0.86
CA GLU A 249 -41.26 23.43 2.17
C GLU A 249 -40.31 24.28 3.02
N THR A 250 -40.56 24.30 4.34
CA THR A 250 -39.67 24.91 5.32
C THR A 250 -39.14 23.84 6.28
N LEU A 251 -38.01 24.09 6.91
CA LEU A 251 -37.43 23.16 7.86
C LEU A 251 -38.39 22.85 9.02
N SER A 252 -39.17 23.83 9.45
CA SER A 252 -40.20 23.66 10.49
C SER A 252 -41.33 22.75 10.03
N GLY A 253 -41.81 22.95 8.80
CA GLY A 253 -42.85 22.08 8.22
C GLY A 253 -42.38 20.63 8.06
N ILE A 254 -41.16 20.44 7.60
CA ILE A 254 -40.53 19.11 7.47
C ILE A 254 -40.41 18.48 8.87
N ALA A 255 -39.94 19.24 9.87
CA ALA A 255 -39.79 18.74 11.24
C ALA A 255 -41.14 18.27 11.82
N LYS A 256 -42.21 19.03 11.61
CA LYS A 256 -43.57 18.64 12.03
C LYS A 256 -44.01 17.32 11.36
N LYS A 257 -43.73 17.16 10.07
CA LYS A 257 -44.07 15.95 9.32
C LYS A 257 -43.40 14.70 9.87
N TYR A 258 -42.17 14.85 10.40
CA TYR A 258 -41.37 13.72 10.92
C TYR A 258 -41.37 13.61 12.44
N GLY A 259 -42.17 14.44 13.16
CA GLY A 259 -42.29 14.38 14.61
C GLY A 259 -41.00 14.78 15.34
N THR A 260 -40.30 15.76 14.81
CA THR A 260 -39.00 16.22 15.35
C THR A 260 -38.97 17.76 15.38
N THR A 261 -37.84 18.36 15.68
CA THR A 261 -37.67 19.82 15.70
C THR A 261 -36.78 20.30 14.57
N TYR A 262 -37.01 21.52 14.09
CA TYR A 262 -36.19 22.08 13.02
C TYR A 262 -34.73 22.29 13.49
N GLN A 263 -34.53 22.57 14.79
CA GLN A 263 -33.19 22.70 15.36
C GLN A 263 -32.42 21.38 15.26
N LYS A 264 -33.10 20.27 15.57
CA LYS A 264 -32.49 18.92 15.45
C LYS A 264 -32.15 18.62 14.00
N ILE A 265 -33.07 18.86 13.06
CA ILE A 265 -32.78 18.65 11.63
C ILE A 265 -31.60 19.54 11.19
N ALA A 266 -31.60 20.83 11.58
CA ALA A 266 -30.52 21.75 11.24
C ALA A 266 -29.16 21.24 11.73
N LYS A 267 -29.10 20.81 13.00
CA LYS A 267 -27.88 20.25 13.63
C LYS A 267 -27.42 18.99 12.92
N ASP A 268 -28.33 18.03 12.68
CA ASP A 268 -28.00 16.74 12.07
C ASP A 268 -27.52 16.88 10.60
N ASN A 269 -27.83 18.00 9.96
CA ASN A 269 -27.49 18.29 8.56
C ASN A 269 -26.48 19.44 8.39
N ASN A 270 -25.90 19.93 9.49
CA ASN A 270 -24.92 21.03 9.49
C ASN A 270 -25.46 22.31 8.82
N ILE A 271 -26.75 22.61 9.03
CA ILE A 271 -27.43 23.80 8.48
C ILE A 271 -27.26 24.93 9.49
N SER A 272 -26.45 25.92 9.16
CA SER A 272 -26.18 27.07 10.02
C SER A 272 -27.35 28.07 10.05
N ASN A 273 -28.13 28.16 8.97
CA ASN A 273 -29.30 29.02 8.88
C ASN A 273 -30.54 28.20 8.50
N PRO A 274 -31.43 27.88 9.47
CA PRO A 274 -32.63 27.06 9.19
C PRO A 274 -33.59 27.64 8.17
N ASN A 275 -33.50 28.92 7.87
CA ASN A 275 -34.34 29.59 6.85
C ASN A 275 -33.78 29.48 5.45
N LYS A 276 -32.56 28.92 5.30
CA LYS A 276 -31.90 28.76 3.99
C LYS A 276 -31.74 27.26 3.65
N ILE A 277 -32.84 26.68 3.14
CA ILE A 277 -32.82 25.34 2.56
C ILE A 277 -33.18 25.44 1.07
N SER A 278 -32.64 24.55 0.26
CA SER A 278 -32.83 24.61 -1.19
C SER A 278 -33.70 23.46 -1.68
N VAL A 279 -34.54 23.73 -2.69
CA VAL A 279 -35.29 22.67 -3.36
C VAL A 279 -34.30 21.63 -3.92
N GLY A 280 -34.56 20.35 -3.67
CA GLY A 280 -33.66 19.25 -4.03
C GLY A 280 -32.63 18.91 -2.96
N GLN A 281 -32.48 19.72 -1.91
CA GLN A 281 -31.56 19.43 -0.81
C GLN A 281 -32.01 18.16 -0.08
N LYS A 282 -31.07 17.21 0.13
CA LYS A 282 -31.33 15.97 0.87
C LYS A 282 -31.05 16.21 2.36
N LEU A 283 -32.05 15.94 3.18
CA LEU A 283 -31.99 16.09 4.64
C LEU A 283 -32.01 14.71 5.31
N ILE A 284 -31.15 14.51 6.30
CA ILE A 284 -31.16 13.37 7.21
C ILE A 284 -32.09 13.70 8.37
N ILE A 285 -33.04 12.81 8.63
CA ILE A 285 -34.04 12.96 9.72
C ILE A 285 -33.83 11.81 10.70
N LYS A 286 -33.21 12.09 11.86
CA LYS A 286 -32.92 11.10 12.93
C LYS A 286 -33.99 11.11 14.00
#